data_21a8adbb4540ff0f2c176a4e5cc8819d
#
_entry.id   21a8adbb4540ff0f2c176a4e5cc8819d
#
_cell.length_a   1.000
_cell.length_b   1.000
_cell.length_c   1.000
_cell.angle_alpha   90.00
_cell.angle_beta   90.00
_cell.angle_gamma   90.00
#
_symmetry.space_group_name_H-M   'P 1'
#
loop_
_entity.id
_entity.type
_entity.pdbx_description
1 polymer ?
#
loop_
_entity_poly.entity_id
_entity_poly.type
_entity_poly.pdbx_seq_one_letter_code
_entity_poly.pdbx_strand_id
1 'polypeptide(L)'
;AGANTALVTGVEASFSNVAGLAFVNRTELAVCNQQYLVGTDIQLNSFGFVQAVGGGHLGVTVTSMTFGDIEITTEDLPEGGIGAYRPTFSNIGISYAKAFSNSIYGGLTVRMISESISNVRANGVAFDAGIRYLAGDDGRLKFGISLRNVGAPMRYGGDGLTMIATPQGAAEGLTIMQRSERFELP
;
A
#
# COMPACT_ATOMS: atom_id res chain seq x y z
N ALA A 1 -0.54 8.74 -15.02
CA ALA A 1 -1.13 8.70 -13.68
C ALA A 1 -1.55 10.11 -13.25
N GLY A 2 -2.65 10.25 -12.48
CA GLY A 2 -3.11 11.55 -11.97
C GLY A 2 -4.16 12.28 -12.80
N ALA A 3 -4.48 11.85 -14.01
CA ALA A 3 -5.49 12.50 -14.87
C ALA A 3 -6.89 12.56 -14.22
N ASN A 4 -7.21 11.61 -13.33
CA ASN A 4 -8.51 11.52 -12.66
C ASN A 4 -8.57 12.22 -11.29
N THR A 5 -7.53 12.92 -10.87
CA THR A 5 -7.44 13.55 -9.53
C THR A 5 -8.63 14.46 -9.21
N ALA A 6 -9.17 15.16 -10.20
CA ALA A 6 -10.32 16.03 -10.06
C ALA A 6 -11.69 15.34 -10.30
N LEU A 7 -11.70 14.12 -10.86
CA LEU A 7 -12.94 13.49 -11.36
C LEU A 7 -13.35 12.24 -10.58
N VAL A 8 -12.38 11.43 -10.13
CA VAL A 8 -12.65 10.14 -9.50
C VAL A 8 -13.54 10.30 -8.26
N THR A 9 -14.54 9.44 -8.14
CA THR A 9 -15.49 9.35 -7.01
C THR A 9 -15.64 7.90 -6.58
N GLY A 10 -16.34 7.67 -5.49
CA GLY A 10 -16.57 6.32 -5.00
C GLY A 10 -15.35 5.71 -4.35
N VAL A 11 -15.37 4.39 -4.16
CA VAL A 11 -14.27 3.60 -3.56
C VAL A 11 -12.95 3.83 -4.28
N GLU A 12 -12.96 3.98 -5.61
CA GLU A 12 -11.77 4.20 -6.42
C GLU A 12 -11.02 5.49 -6.06
N ALA A 13 -11.71 6.47 -5.48
CA ALA A 13 -11.10 7.71 -5.00
C ALA A 13 -10.07 7.47 -3.89
N SER A 14 -10.19 6.40 -3.12
CA SER A 14 -9.21 6.01 -2.10
C SER A 14 -7.82 5.74 -2.69
N PHE A 15 -7.75 5.40 -3.97
CA PHE A 15 -6.51 5.11 -4.69
C PHE A 15 -5.98 6.28 -5.52
N SER A 16 -6.66 7.43 -5.51
CA SER A 16 -6.29 8.60 -6.32
C SER A 16 -6.37 9.90 -5.52
N ASN A 17 -7.57 10.39 -5.27
CA ASN A 17 -7.84 11.59 -4.48
C ASN A 17 -8.94 11.29 -3.48
N VAL A 18 -8.56 11.13 -2.22
CA VAL A 18 -9.48 10.74 -1.14
C VAL A 18 -10.68 11.67 -0.96
N ALA A 19 -10.59 12.94 -1.39
CA ALA A 19 -11.75 13.86 -1.40
C ALA A 19 -12.94 13.33 -2.23
N GLY A 20 -12.68 12.43 -3.19
CA GLY A 20 -13.72 11.83 -4.02
C GLY A 20 -14.65 10.88 -3.27
N LEU A 21 -14.26 10.37 -2.09
CA LEU A 21 -15.13 9.57 -1.23
C LEU A 21 -16.35 10.35 -0.75
N ALA A 22 -16.24 11.68 -0.62
CA ALA A 22 -17.34 12.52 -0.18
C ALA A 22 -18.55 12.57 -1.14
N PHE A 23 -18.42 11.95 -2.32
CA PHE A 23 -19.51 11.86 -3.31
C PHE A 23 -20.25 10.52 -3.26
N VAL A 24 -19.92 9.62 -2.36
CA VAL A 24 -20.65 8.37 -2.16
C VAL A 24 -21.97 8.66 -1.46
N ASN A 25 -23.10 8.25 -2.05
CA ASN A 25 -24.41 8.58 -1.49
C ASN A 25 -24.75 7.82 -0.20
N ARG A 26 -24.40 6.54 -0.11
CA ARG A 26 -24.71 5.67 1.05
C ARG A 26 -23.55 4.76 1.39
N THR A 27 -23.49 3.66 0.69
CA THR A 27 -22.47 2.59 0.88
C THR A 27 -22.03 2.12 -0.49
N GLU A 28 -20.74 1.92 -0.63
CA GLU A 28 -20.13 1.38 -1.84
C GLU A 28 -19.08 0.34 -1.48
N LEU A 29 -19.07 -0.75 -2.21
CA LEU A 29 -18.12 -1.85 -2.06
C LEU A 29 -17.54 -2.18 -3.43
N ALA A 30 -16.23 -2.34 -3.48
CA ALA A 30 -15.53 -2.78 -4.68
C ALA A 30 -14.56 -3.91 -4.35
N VAL A 31 -14.49 -4.89 -5.25
CA VAL A 31 -13.54 -6.00 -5.20
C VAL A 31 -12.87 -6.08 -6.56
N CYS A 32 -11.56 -6.17 -6.57
CA CYS A 32 -10.78 -6.34 -7.77
C CYS A 32 -9.77 -7.48 -7.56
N ASN A 33 -9.76 -8.42 -8.50
CA ASN A 33 -8.72 -9.44 -8.61
C ASN A 33 -8.06 -9.28 -9.97
N GLN A 34 -6.75 -9.16 -9.99
CA GLN A 34 -5.98 -8.99 -11.21
C GLN A 34 -4.79 -9.93 -11.19
N GLN A 35 -4.68 -10.76 -12.22
CA GLN A 35 -3.46 -11.50 -12.50
C GLN A 35 -2.49 -10.58 -13.25
N TYR A 36 -1.32 -10.36 -12.67
CA TYR A 36 -0.30 -9.50 -13.23
C TYR A 36 0.68 -10.36 -14.04
N LEU A 37 0.87 -10.05 -15.31
CA LEU A 37 1.66 -10.85 -16.24
C LEU A 37 1.09 -12.28 -16.41
N VAL A 38 0.37 -12.49 -17.50
CA VAL A 38 -0.23 -13.80 -17.84
C VAL A 38 0.87 -14.87 -17.89
N GLY A 39 0.66 -15.98 -17.18
CA GLY A 39 1.63 -17.06 -17.06
C GLY A 39 2.53 -17.00 -15.83
N THR A 40 2.34 -15.98 -14.98
CA THR A 40 2.99 -15.90 -13.65
C THR A 40 1.95 -16.08 -12.55
N ASP A 41 2.40 -16.43 -11.36
CA ASP A 41 1.55 -16.53 -10.16
C ASP A 41 1.42 -15.20 -9.41
N ILE A 42 1.72 -14.08 -10.10
CA ILE A 42 1.61 -12.75 -9.51
C ILE A 42 0.15 -12.31 -9.54
N GLN A 43 -0.43 -12.12 -8.35
CA GLN A 43 -1.82 -11.72 -8.18
C GLN A 43 -1.92 -10.45 -7.33
N LEU A 44 -2.73 -9.51 -7.80
CA LEU A 44 -3.12 -8.31 -7.08
C LEU A 44 -4.59 -8.41 -6.70
N ASN A 45 -4.88 -8.39 -5.42
CA ASN A 45 -6.22 -8.39 -4.87
C ASN A 45 -6.47 -7.07 -4.18
N SER A 46 -7.58 -6.42 -4.48
CA SER A 46 -7.98 -5.18 -3.84
C SER A 46 -9.43 -5.27 -3.38
N PHE A 47 -9.65 -4.79 -2.18
CA PHE A 47 -10.95 -4.63 -1.56
C PHE A 47 -11.10 -3.18 -1.13
N GLY A 48 -12.27 -2.60 -1.32
CA GLY A 48 -12.59 -1.27 -0.85
C GLY A 48 -14.04 -1.18 -0.40
N PHE A 49 -14.24 -0.47 0.70
CA PHE A 49 -15.53 -0.21 1.29
C PHE A 49 -15.62 1.25 1.70
N VAL A 50 -16.72 1.91 1.40
CA VAL A 50 -17.01 3.29 1.80
C VAL A 50 -18.43 3.39 2.29
N GLN A 51 -18.63 4.10 3.38
CA GLN A 51 -19.93 4.35 3.96
C GLN A 51 -20.06 5.81 4.44
N ALA A 52 -21.22 6.40 4.22
CA ALA A 52 -21.57 7.69 4.78
C ALA A 52 -21.77 7.56 6.31
N VAL A 53 -21.08 8.37 7.10
CA VAL A 53 -21.09 8.35 8.57
C VAL A 53 -20.94 9.77 9.10
N GLY A 54 -21.90 10.22 9.91
CA GLY A 54 -21.79 11.45 10.70
C GLY A 54 -21.49 12.72 9.93
N GLY A 55 -22.04 12.88 8.72
CA GLY A 55 -21.83 14.06 7.87
C GLY A 55 -20.54 14.03 7.05
N GLY A 56 -19.87 12.89 7.03
CA GLY A 56 -18.72 12.58 6.16
C GLY A 56 -18.79 11.14 5.65
N HIS A 57 -17.68 10.63 5.16
CA HIS A 57 -17.55 9.30 4.57
C HIS A 57 -16.32 8.61 5.14
N LEU A 58 -16.54 7.43 5.71
CA LEU A 58 -15.48 6.54 6.16
C LEU A 58 -15.19 5.53 5.06
N GLY A 59 -13.92 5.35 4.72
CA GLY A 59 -13.44 4.37 3.75
C GLY A 59 -12.43 3.41 4.36
N VAL A 60 -12.48 2.16 3.94
CA VAL A 60 -11.47 1.15 4.25
C VAL A 60 -11.03 0.50 2.94
N THR A 61 -9.74 0.39 2.73
CA THR A 61 -9.16 -0.29 1.58
C THR A 61 -8.13 -1.31 2.02
N VAL A 62 -8.11 -2.44 1.35
CA VAL A 62 -7.10 -3.48 1.53
C VAL A 62 -6.58 -3.86 0.15
N THR A 63 -5.28 -3.78 -0.04
CA THR A 63 -4.62 -4.26 -1.26
C THR A 63 -3.56 -5.27 -0.87
N SER A 64 -3.55 -6.41 -1.51
CA SER A 64 -2.56 -7.45 -1.32
C SER A 64 -2.01 -7.90 -2.67
N MET A 65 -0.69 -8.02 -2.76
CA MET A 65 -0.01 -8.59 -3.92
C MET A 65 0.83 -9.77 -3.48
N THR A 66 0.68 -10.88 -4.20
CA THR A 66 1.47 -12.10 -4.02
C THR A 66 2.27 -12.38 -5.28
N PHE A 67 3.48 -12.90 -5.11
CA PHE A 67 4.42 -13.09 -6.23
C PHE A 67 4.62 -14.56 -6.60
N GLY A 68 3.74 -15.44 -6.08
CA GLY A 68 3.90 -16.88 -6.25
C GLY A 68 4.95 -17.49 -5.32
N ASP A 69 5.17 -18.78 -5.45
CA ASP A 69 6.19 -19.49 -4.71
C ASP A 69 7.52 -19.42 -5.43
N ILE A 70 8.58 -19.08 -4.72
CA ILE A 70 9.95 -19.03 -5.22
C ILE A 70 10.73 -20.14 -4.52
N GLU A 71 11.23 -21.08 -5.31
CA GLU A 71 12.04 -22.19 -4.81
C GLU A 71 13.35 -21.69 -4.16
N ILE A 72 13.67 -22.26 -3.01
CA ILE A 72 14.95 -22.03 -2.36
C ILE A 72 15.99 -22.93 -3.03
N THR A 73 17.01 -22.32 -3.63
CA THR A 73 18.11 -23.00 -4.31
C THR A 73 19.42 -22.80 -3.56
N THR A 74 20.32 -23.76 -3.68
CA THR A 74 21.70 -23.70 -3.17
C THR A 74 22.67 -24.10 -4.28
N GLU A 75 23.97 -23.92 -4.05
CA GLU A 75 25.02 -24.39 -4.98
C GLU A 75 24.92 -25.88 -5.26
N ASP A 76 24.57 -26.69 -4.25
CA ASP A 76 24.44 -28.14 -4.36
C ASP A 76 23.08 -28.59 -4.93
N LEU A 77 22.04 -27.77 -4.83
CA LEU A 77 20.67 -28.03 -5.30
C LEU A 77 20.13 -26.85 -6.10
N PRO A 78 20.63 -26.63 -7.31
CA PRO A 78 20.23 -25.50 -8.15
C PRO A 78 18.79 -25.60 -8.66
N GLU A 79 18.23 -26.81 -8.72
CA GLU A 79 16.82 -27.05 -9.12
C GLU A 79 15.82 -26.85 -7.98
N GLY A 80 16.28 -26.48 -6.77
CA GLY A 80 15.42 -26.34 -5.60
C GLY A 80 15.21 -27.64 -4.81
N GLY A 81 14.01 -27.79 -4.21
CA GLY A 81 13.64 -29.00 -3.45
C GLY A 81 13.95 -28.92 -1.96
N ILE A 82 14.45 -27.80 -1.44
CA ILE A 82 14.69 -27.56 -0.01
C ILE A 82 13.43 -26.93 0.62
N GLY A 83 12.70 -26.13 -0.17
CA GLY A 83 11.51 -25.42 0.24
C GLY A 83 11.24 -24.24 -0.70
N ALA A 84 10.16 -23.52 -0.44
CA ALA A 84 9.80 -22.33 -1.19
C ALA A 84 9.42 -21.19 -0.23
N TYR A 85 9.57 -19.96 -0.66
CA TYR A 85 9.06 -18.79 0.04
C TYR A 85 8.18 -17.97 -0.90
N ARG A 86 7.23 -17.24 -0.31
CA ARG A 86 6.29 -16.42 -1.06
C ARG A 86 6.42 -14.96 -0.65
N PRO A 87 6.98 -14.09 -1.50
CA PRO A 87 6.95 -12.67 -1.25
C PRO A 87 5.53 -12.14 -1.24
N THR A 88 5.23 -11.25 -0.29
CA THR A 88 3.91 -10.62 -0.17
C THR A 88 4.05 -9.13 0.10
N PHE A 89 3.16 -8.38 -0.49
CA PHE A 89 2.96 -6.97 -0.22
C PHE A 89 1.51 -6.76 0.26
N SER A 90 1.31 -5.98 1.30
CA SER A 90 -0.01 -5.59 1.77
C SER A 90 -0.07 -4.11 2.12
N ASN A 91 -1.20 -3.49 1.81
CA ASN A 91 -1.47 -2.09 2.08
C ASN A 91 -2.92 -1.98 2.59
N ILE A 92 -3.08 -1.50 3.81
CA ILE A 92 -4.38 -1.28 4.44
C ILE A 92 -4.54 0.21 4.67
N GLY A 93 -5.60 0.80 4.11
CA GLY A 93 -5.91 2.22 4.22
C GLY A 93 -7.21 2.46 4.97
N ILE A 94 -7.19 3.42 5.88
CA ILE A 94 -8.39 3.97 6.54
C ILE A 94 -8.50 5.42 6.12
N SER A 95 -9.63 5.79 5.56
CA SER A 95 -9.89 7.09 4.94
C SER A 95 -11.08 7.78 5.58
N TYR A 96 -11.01 9.09 5.67
CA TYR A 96 -12.16 9.92 6.00
C TYR A 96 -12.21 11.11 5.06
N ALA A 97 -13.40 11.37 4.50
CA ALA A 97 -13.63 12.51 3.62
C ALA A 97 -14.97 13.17 3.94
N LYS A 98 -15.04 14.48 3.71
CA LYS A 98 -16.29 15.25 3.88
C LYS A 98 -16.37 16.45 2.96
N ALA A 99 -17.58 16.93 2.75
CA ALA A 99 -17.85 18.24 2.17
C ALA A 99 -17.66 19.31 3.24
N PHE A 100 -16.83 20.31 2.98
CA PHE A 100 -16.67 21.51 3.81
C PHE A 100 -17.63 22.62 3.39
N SER A 101 -17.95 22.63 2.11
CA SER A 101 -18.98 23.50 1.50
C SER A 101 -19.55 22.82 0.27
N ASN A 102 -20.50 23.45 -0.40
CA ASN A 102 -21.07 22.97 -1.66
C ASN A 102 -20.02 22.83 -2.78
N SER A 103 -18.88 23.51 -2.65
CA SER A 103 -17.82 23.54 -3.66
C SER A 103 -16.51 22.90 -3.21
N ILE A 104 -16.28 22.70 -1.91
CA ILE A 104 -14.99 22.24 -1.36
C ILE A 104 -15.17 20.91 -0.64
N TYR A 105 -14.43 19.93 -1.08
CA TYR A 105 -14.38 18.58 -0.52
C TYR A 105 -12.94 18.25 -0.16
N GLY A 106 -12.76 17.55 0.95
CA GLY A 106 -11.43 17.15 1.39
C GLY A 106 -11.47 15.83 2.11
N GLY A 107 -10.31 15.18 2.16
CA GLY A 107 -10.17 13.91 2.85
C GLY A 107 -8.73 13.59 3.19
N LEU A 108 -8.57 12.64 4.11
CA LEU A 108 -7.31 12.11 4.60
C LEU A 108 -7.36 10.60 4.60
N THR A 109 -6.22 9.95 4.36
CA THR A 109 -6.04 8.50 4.51
C THR A 109 -4.80 8.23 5.33
N VAL A 110 -4.88 7.28 6.23
CA VAL A 110 -3.73 6.65 6.89
C VAL A 110 -3.57 5.26 6.30
N ARG A 111 -2.38 4.93 5.84
CA ARG A 111 -2.04 3.63 5.25
C ARG A 111 -1.02 2.90 6.11
N MET A 112 -1.25 1.63 6.32
CA MET A 112 -0.26 0.70 6.85
C MET A 112 0.23 -0.18 5.71
N ILE A 113 1.54 -0.19 5.50
CA ILE A 113 2.21 -0.92 4.43
C ILE A 113 3.08 -1.99 5.06
N SER A 114 3.00 -3.21 4.56
CA SER A 114 3.83 -4.33 5.00
C SER A 114 4.33 -5.10 3.79
N GLU A 115 5.62 -5.34 3.76
CA GLU A 115 6.30 -6.17 2.77
C GLU A 115 7.02 -7.31 3.49
N SER A 116 6.91 -8.52 2.98
CA SER A 116 7.54 -9.70 3.53
C SER A 116 8.18 -10.52 2.42
N ILE A 117 9.46 -10.87 2.60
CA ILE A 117 10.24 -11.69 1.68
C ILE A 117 10.99 -12.70 2.53
N SER A 118 10.63 -14.00 2.44
CA SER A 118 11.23 -15.04 3.27
C SER A 118 11.23 -14.65 4.76
N ASN A 119 12.39 -14.50 5.37
CA ASN A 119 12.60 -14.24 6.80
C ASN A 119 12.85 -12.74 7.09
N VAL A 120 12.60 -11.85 6.12
CA VAL A 120 12.72 -10.41 6.29
C VAL A 120 11.41 -9.69 6.05
N ARG A 121 11.16 -8.62 6.80
CA ARG A 121 9.94 -7.83 6.71
C ARG A 121 10.25 -6.33 6.83
N ALA A 122 9.51 -5.54 6.07
CA ALA A 122 9.48 -4.09 6.19
C ALA A 122 8.05 -3.63 6.49
N ASN A 123 7.89 -2.68 7.40
CA ASN A 123 6.62 -2.05 7.71
C ASN A 123 6.75 -0.54 7.64
N GLY A 124 5.70 0.11 7.17
CA GLY A 124 5.63 1.56 7.06
C GLY A 124 4.24 2.11 7.30
N VAL A 125 4.19 3.40 7.56
CA VAL A 125 2.95 4.17 7.65
C VAL A 125 3.05 5.34 6.70
N ALA A 126 2.01 5.52 5.88
CA ALA A 126 1.89 6.62 4.94
C ALA A 126 0.59 7.40 5.18
N PHE A 127 0.62 8.66 4.80
CA PHE A 127 -0.53 9.56 4.85
C PHE A 127 -0.81 10.07 3.45
N ASP A 128 -2.09 10.08 3.09
CA ASP A 128 -2.57 10.73 1.88
C ASP A 128 -3.52 11.87 2.28
N ALA A 129 -3.50 12.95 1.52
CA ALA A 129 -4.44 14.05 1.65
C ALA A 129 -4.98 14.43 0.27
N GLY A 130 -6.25 14.81 0.22
CA GLY A 130 -6.86 15.20 -1.03
C GLY A 130 -7.84 16.33 -0.85
N ILE A 131 -7.87 17.22 -1.83
CA ILE A 131 -8.84 18.32 -1.94
C ILE A 131 -9.44 18.30 -3.34
N ARG A 132 -10.74 18.56 -3.42
CA ARG A 132 -11.46 18.82 -4.67
C ARG A 132 -12.24 20.11 -4.55
N TYR A 133 -12.15 20.93 -5.57
CA TYR A 133 -12.92 22.17 -5.72
C TYR A 133 -13.79 22.12 -6.97
N LEU A 134 -15.07 22.41 -6.81
CA LEU A 134 -16.04 22.54 -7.89
C LEU A 134 -16.29 24.02 -8.12
N ALA A 135 -16.01 24.51 -9.33
CA ALA A 135 -16.17 25.89 -9.71
C ALA A 135 -17.30 26.06 -10.75
N GLY A 136 -17.95 27.22 -10.70
CA GLY A 136 -19.11 27.55 -11.52
C GLY A 136 -20.43 27.05 -10.92
N ASP A 137 -21.54 27.65 -11.32
CA ASP A 137 -22.87 27.36 -10.79
C ASP A 137 -23.30 25.91 -11.05
N ASP A 138 -22.81 25.30 -12.13
CA ASP A 138 -23.08 23.90 -12.51
C ASP A 138 -21.96 22.93 -12.12
N GLY A 139 -20.89 23.38 -11.40
CA GLY A 139 -19.74 22.56 -11.06
C GLY A 139 -18.98 21.99 -12.27
N ARG A 140 -19.01 22.69 -13.40
CA ARG A 140 -18.39 22.23 -14.67
C ARG A 140 -16.87 22.22 -14.60
N LEU A 141 -16.28 23.16 -13.88
CA LEU A 141 -14.84 23.19 -13.67
C LEU A 141 -14.52 22.45 -12.37
N LYS A 142 -13.65 21.46 -12.46
CA LYS A 142 -13.24 20.64 -11.32
C LYS A 142 -11.74 20.71 -11.16
N PHE A 143 -11.30 21.09 -9.98
CA PHE A 143 -9.90 21.10 -9.60
C PHE A 143 -9.65 20.05 -8.53
N GLY A 144 -8.55 19.33 -8.62
CA GLY A 144 -8.17 18.32 -7.64
C GLY A 144 -6.69 18.43 -7.32
N ILE A 145 -6.37 18.41 -6.04
CA ILE A 145 -5.01 18.30 -5.52
C ILE A 145 -4.95 17.06 -4.65
N SER A 146 -3.94 16.25 -4.83
CA SER A 146 -3.71 15.04 -4.05
C SER A 146 -2.25 14.94 -3.66
N LEU A 147 -1.99 14.79 -2.38
CA LEU A 147 -0.71 14.44 -1.80
C LEU A 147 -0.80 12.98 -1.35
N ARG A 148 0.16 12.15 -1.74
CA ARG A 148 0.10 10.71 -1.51
C ARG A 148 1.43 10.15 -1.02
N ASN A 149 1.32 9.05 -0.26
CA ASN A 149 2.46 8.28 0.21
C ASN A 149 3.49 9.11 1.00
N VAL A 150 3.01 10.04 1.84
CA VAL A 150 3.89 10.83 2.70
C VAL A 150 4.10 10.08 4.00
N GLY A 151 5.33 9.67 4.27
CA GLY A 151 5.66 8.94 5.48
C GLY A 151 7.16 8.73 5.65
N ALA A 152 7.52 8.05 6.73
CA ALA A 152 8.91 7.72 6.99
C ALA A 152 9.39 6.60 6.06
N PRO A 153 10.64 6.66 5.59
CA PRO A 153 11.24 5.57 4.82
C PRO A 153 11.19 4.23 5.55
N MET A 154 10.97 3.16 4.82
CA MET A 154 10.93 1.79 5.33
C MET A 154 12.33 1.18 5.39
N ARG A 155 12.46 0.09 6.14
CA ARG A 155 13.65 -0.75 6.21
C ARG A 155 13.25 -2.21 6.39
N TYR A 156 13.95 -3.09 5.73
CA TYR A 156 13.87 -4.51 6.02
C TYR A 156 14.67 -4.86 7.28
N GLY A 157 14.08 -5.71 8.11
CA GLY A 157 14.69 -6.34 9.26
C GLY A 157 14.17 -7.76 9.39
N GLY A 158 14.88 -8.59 10.15
CA GLY A 158 14.52 -9.98 10.40
C GLY A 158 15.74 -10.89 10.35
N ASP A 159 15.51 -12.16 10.65
CA ASP A 159 16.58 -13.15 10.80
C ASP A 159 17.35 -13.44 9.50
N GLY A 160 16.70 -13.17 8.34
CA GLY A 160 17.33 -13.30 7.03
C GLY A 160 18.46 -12.29 6.75
N LEU A 161 18.61 -11.26 7.58
CA LEU A 161 19.72 -10.30 7.52
C LEU A 161 20.76 -10.52 8.63
N THR A 162 20.72 -11.69 9.30
CA THR A 162 21.64 -12.01 10.37
C THR A 162 22.89 -12.66 9.78
N MET A 163 24.06 -12.16 10.13
CA MET A 163 25.35 -12.73 9.74
C MET A 163 26.08 -13.26 10.99
N ILE A 164 26.72 -14.41 10.84
CA ILE A 164 27.64 -14.92 11.86
C ILE A 164 29.06 -14.55 11.40
N ALA A 165 29.69 -13.64 12.13
CA ALA A 165 31.09 -13.29 11.88
C ALA A 165 31.97 -13.90 12.99
N THR A 166 32.95 -14.70 12.60
CA THR A 166 33.95 -15.25 13.53
C THR A 166 35.21 -14.37 13.47
N PRO A 167 35.48 -13.55 14.50
CA PRO A 167 36.69 -12.75 14.55
C PRO A 167 37.94 -13.67 14.56
N GLN A 168 39.03 -13.22 13.96
CA GLN A 168 40.29 -13.96 13.96
C GLN A 168 40.75 -14.20 15.39
N GLY A 169 40.86 -15.47 15.80
CA GLY A 169 41.28 -15.86 17.16
C GLY A 169 40.13 -16.09 18.16
N ALA A 170 38.87 -15.95 17.76
CA ALA A 170 37.72 -16.30 18.59
C ALA A 170 37.27 -17.74 18.33
N ALA A 171 36.90 -18.47 19.40
CA ALA A 171 36.35 -19.83 19.30
C ALA A 171 34.86 -19.86 18.94
N GLU A 172 34.14 -18.73 19.09
CA GLU A 172 32.71 -18.61 18.81
C GLU A 172 32.44 -17.45 17.86
N GLY A 173 31.46 -17.65 16.98
CA GLY A 173 30.99 -16.61 16.07
C GLY A 173 30.07 -15.62 16.78
N LEU A 174 30.20 -14.35 16.42
CA LEU A 174 29.31 -13.28 16.85
C LEU A 174 28.14 -13.16 15.86
N THR A 175 26.94 -13.20 16.40
CA THR A 175 25.72 -12.94 15.60
C THR A 175 25.53 -11.46 15.42
N ILE A 176 25.63 -10.99 14.17
CA ILE A 176 25.43 -9.59 13.82
C ILE A 176 24.07 -9.46 13.13
N MET A 177 23.15 -8.73 13.76
CA MET A 177 21.88 -8.37 13.14
C MET A 177 22.06 -7.14 12.26
N GLN A 178 21.84 -7.28 10.98
CA GLN A 178 21.86 -6.18 10.03
C GLN A 178 20.43 -5.70 9.72
N ARG A 179 20.32 -4.51 9.20
CA ARG A 179 19.09 -3.96 8.62
C ARG A 179 19.43 -3.43 7.24
N SER A 180 18.46 -3.47 6.34
CA SER A 180 18.65 -2.86 5.02
C SER A 180 18.87 -1.35 5.13
N GLU A 181 19.36 -0.75 4.08
CA GLU A 181 19.25 0.70 3.91
C GLU A 181 17.78 1.13 3.89
N ARG A 182 17.57 2.44 4.09
CA ARG A 182 16.24 3.03 4.00
C ARG A 182 15.80 3.11 2.56
N PHE A 183 14.53 2.78 2.29
CA PHE A 183 13.91 2.97 0.99
C PHE A 183 12.59 3.72 1.14
N GLU A 184 12.21 4.44 0.09
CA GLU A 184 10.97 5.22 0.07
C GLU A 184 9.74 4.31 0.06
N LEU A 185 8.61 4.87 0.49
CA LEU A 185 7.32 4.20 0.45
C LEU A 185 6.91 3.94 -1.01
N PRO A 186 6.33 2.78 -1.33
CA PRO A 186 5.90 2.41 -2.66
C PRO A 186 4.70 3.20 -3.17
#